data_3737e1d02bba65fd3fc9622e320d87d6
#
_entry.id   3737e1d02bba65fd3fc9622e320d87d6
#
_cell.length_a   1.000
_cell.length_b   1.000
_cell.length_c   1.000
_cell.angle_alpha   90.00
_cell.angle_beta   90.00
_cell.angle_gamma   90.00
#
_symmetry.space_group_name_H-M   'P 1'
#
loop_
_entity.id
_entity.type
_entity.pdbx_description
1 polymer ?
#
loop_
_entity_poly.entity_id
_entity_poly.type
_entity_poly.pdbx_seq_one_letter_code
_entity_poly.pdbx_strand_id
1 'polypeptide(L)'
;MTTMLSFDTFALFLSASLLLCIAPGPDNIFVLTQSMLRGGVAGIFVTLGLCTGLIGHTTAVALGVAIIFQKSLLAFTILKLCGAAYLLYMAWGAFRAGAEKIEAVRSAEVSRLTLYRRGIIMNITNPKVSIFFLAFLPQFVDPARGHLPWQFMQLGVVFMISTLIIFGA
;
A
#
# COMPACT_ATOMS: atom_id res chain seq x y z
N MET A 1 -6.54 10.04 27.57
CA MET A 1 -5.56 9.27 26.76
C MET A 1 -5.75 9.68 25.30
N THR A 2 -4.73 10.24 24.67
CA THR A 2 -4.81 10.68 23.27
C THR A 2 -4.81 9.45 22.36
N THR A 3 -5.91 9.23 21.63
CA THR A 3 -6.06 8.16 20.63
C THR A 3 -5.32 8.45 19.33
N MET A 4 -4.62 9.58 19.27
CA MET A 4 -3.90 10.03 18.09
C MET A 4 -2.48 9.45 18.05
N LEU A 5 -1.98 9.20 16.83
CA LEU A 5 -0.58 8.86 16.60
C LEU A 5 0.33 9.97 17.14
N SER A 6 1.52 9.61 17.66
CA SER A 6 2.52 10.63 17.96
C SER A 6 3.01 11.29 16.68
N PHE A 7 3.48 12.52 16.76
CA PHE A 7 4.02 13.24 15.60
C PHE A 7 5.18 12.47 14.95
N ASP A 8 6.07 11.89 15.76
CA ASP A 8 7.20 11.10 15.27
C ASP A 8 6.75 9.86 14.51
N THR A 9 5.77 9.12 15.06
CA THR A 9 5.17 7.95 14.38
C THR A 9 4.52 8.34 13.06
N PHE A 10 3.77 9.45 13.07
CA PHE A 10 3.12 9.97 11.86
C PHE A 10 4.16 10.36 10.79
N ALA A 11 5.17 11.14 11.15
CA ALA A 11 6.19 11.61 10.22
C ALA A 11 7.01 10.46 9.62
N LEU A 12 7.40 9.50 10.47
CA LEU A 12 8.15 8.33 10.03
C LEU A 12 7.31 7.43 9.13
N PHE A 13 6.06 7.17 9.48
CA PHE A 13 5.16 6.35 8.67
C PHE A 13 4.78 7.02 7.35
N LEU A 14 4.53 8.33 7.35
CA LEU A 14 4.28 9.10 6.14
C LEU A 14 5.47 9.02 5.19
N SER A 15 6.69 9.21 5.70
CA SER A 15 7.91 9.11 4.89
C SER A 15 8.07 7.71 4.27
N ALA A 16 7.86 6.66 5.06
CA ALA A 16 7.91 5.28 4.58
C ALA A 16 6.82 5.00 3.53
N SER A 17 5.61 5.52 3.74
CA SER A 17 4.49 5.38 2.81
C SER A 17 4.77 6.05 1.47
N LEU A 18 5.29 7.28 1.50
CA LEU A 18 5.68 8.00 0.28
C LEU A 18 6.79 7.27 -0.49
N LEU A 19 7.82 6.82 0.21
CA LEU A 19 8.90 6.03 -0.40
C LEU A 19 8.37 4.74 -1.04
N LEU A 20 7.48 4.03 -0.36
CA LEU A 20 6.87 2.83 -0.93
C LEU A 20 5.98 3.14 -2.14
N CYS A 21 5.22 4.23 -2.11
CA CYS A 21 4.40 4.65 -3.25
C CYS A 21 5.26 5.06 -4.46
N ILE A 22 6.42 5.67 -4.25
CA ILE A 22 7.35 6.03 -5.34
C ILE A 22 8.08 4.80 -5.88
N ALA A 23 8.42 3.84 -5.01
CA ALA A 23 9.13 2.63 -5.42
C ALA A 23 8.38 1.89 -6.54
N PRO A 24 9.04 1.56 -7.66
CA PRO A 24 8.39 0.89 -8.78
C PRO A 24 7.70 -0.41 -8.37
N GLY A 25 6.52 -0.64 -8.92
CA GLY A 25 5.72 -1.82 -8.64
C GLY A 25 4.52 -1.90 -9.58
N PRO A 26 3.75 -3.02 -9.54
CA PRO A 26 2.62 -3.23 -10.42
C PRO A 26 1.62 -2.07 -10.42
N ASP A 27 1.33 -1.50 -9.24
CA ASP A 27 0.39 -0.38 -9.09
C ASP A 27 0.86 0.85 -9.85
N ASN A 28 2.15 1.23 -9.68
CA ASN A 28 2.76 2.38 -10.36
C ASN A 28 2.69 2.23 -11.88
N ILE A 29 3.16 1.08 -12.37
CA ILE A 29 3.19 0.78 -13.81
C ILE A 29 1.78 0.84 -14.37
N PHE A 30 0.80 0.27 -13.68
CA PHE A 30 -0.57 0.25 -14.16
C PHE A 30 -1.21 1.64 -14.19
N VAL A 31 -1.06 2.45 -13.11
CA VAL A 31 -1.57 3.83 -13.09
C VAL A 31 -0.95 4.65 -14.21
N LEU A 32 0.38 4.62 -14.33
CA LEU A 32 1.10 5.35 -15.38
C LEU A 32 0.65 4.90 -16.79
N THR A 33 0.59 3.60 -17.04
CA THR A 33 0.16 3.07 -18.32
C THR A 33 -1.26 3.50 -18.69
N GLN A 34 -2.21 3.40 -17.75
CA GLN A 34 -3.59 3.83 -18.02
C GLN A 34 -3.69 5.35 -18.19
N SER A 35 -2.90 6.13 -17.44
CA SER A 35 -2.85 7.60 -17.60
C SER A 35 -2.28 7.99 -18.97
N MET A 36 -1.22 7.34 -19.42
CA MET A 36 -0.61 7.60 -20.73
C MET A 36 -1.50 7.19 -21.90
N LEU A 37 -2.19 6.05 -21.80
CA LEU A 37 -3.03 5.51 -22.89
C LEU A 37 -4.39 6.19 -22.98
N ARG A 38 -4.98 6.65 -21.85
CA ARG A 38 -6.39 7.04 -21.74
C ARG A 38 -6.60 8.40 -21.07
N GLY A 39 -5.48 9.11 -20.75
CA GLY A 39 -5.51 10.39 -20.05
C GLY A 39 -5.56 10.27 -18.52
N GLY A 40 -5.22 11.35 -17.82
CA GLY A 40 -5.10 11.38 -16.37
C GLY A 40 -6.36 10.92 -15.60
N VAL A 41 -7.55 11.17 -16.16
CA VAL A 41 -8.81 10.71 -15.56
C VAL A 41 -8.84 9.18 -15.41
N ALA A 42 -8.27 8.43 -16.36
CA ALA A 42 -8.18 6.98 -16.26
C ALA A 42 -7.29 6.54 -15.09
N GLY A 43 -6.13 7.21 -14.91
CA GLY A 43 -5.26 7.00 -13.76
C GLY A 43 -5.95 7.30 -12.43
N ILE A 44 -6.74 8.38 -12.36
CA ILE A 44 -7.52 8.69 -11.14
C ILE A 44 -8.49 7.57 -10.79
N PHE A 45 -9.22 7.00 -11.75
CA PHE A 45 -10.13 5.88 -11.46
C PHE A 45 -9.40 4.63 -11.00
N VAL A 46 -8.23 4.34 -11.56
CA VAL A 46 -7.38 3.26 -11.05
C VAL A 46 -6.92 3.56 -9.62
N THR A 47 -6.43 4.76 -9.34
CA THR A 47 -5.96 5.17 -8.02
C THR A 47 -7.06 5.09 -6.96
N LEU A 48 -8.29 5.50 -7.29
CA LEU A 48 -9.44 5.33 -6.40
C LEU A 48 -9.72 3.84 -6.11
N GLY A 49 -9.56 2.99 -7.12
CA GLY A 49 -9.63 1.53 -6.94
C GLY A 49 -8.55 1.00 -6.00
N LEU A 50 -7.30 1.44 -6.19
CA LEU A 50 -6.19 1.09 -5.28
C LEU A 50 -6.51 1.51 -3.84
N CYS A 51 -7.00 2.73 -3.62
CA CYS A 51 -7.40 3.20 -2.28
C CYS A 51 -8.50 2.33 -1.65
N THR A 52 -9.46 1.85 -2.46
CA THR A 52 -10.48 0.93 -1.96
C THR A 52 -9.86 -0.42 -1.54
N GLY A 53 -8.89 -0.94 -2.30
CA GLY A 53 -8.12 -2.12 -1.91
C GLY A 53 -7.37 -1.94 -0.59
N LEU A 54 -6.80 -0.74 -0.36
CA LEU A 54 -6.12 -0.40 0.89
C LEU A 54 -7.06 -0.44 2.11
N ILE A 55 -8.34 -0.11 1.94
CA ILE A 55 -9.34 -0.28 3.02
C ILE A 55 -9.44 -1.77 3.40
N GLY A 56 -9.44 -2.66 2.41
CA GLY A 56 -9.42 -4.11 2.64
C GLY A 56 -8.19 -4.56 3.43
N HIS A 57 -6.99 -4.14 3.01
CA HIS A 57 -5.74 -4.42 3.72
C HIS A 57 -5.74 -3.87 5.14
N THR A 58 -6.14 -2.61 5.32
CA THR A 58 -6.22 -1.97 6.64
C THR A 58 -7.15 -2.74 7.57
N THR A 59 -8.33 -3.12 7.08
CA THR A 59 -9.31 -3.88 7.86
C THR A 59 -8.78 -5.27 8.22
N ALA A 60 -8.18 -5.97 7.26
CA ALA A 60 -7.61 -7.29 7.49
C ALA A 60 -6.51 -7.26 8.57
N VAL A 61 -5.64 -6.24 8.54
CA VAL A 61 -4.58 -6.08 9.54
C VAL A 61 -5.16 -5.68 10.90
N ALA A 62 -6.11 -4.74 10.93
CA ALA A 62 -6.74 -4.29 12.17
C ALA A 62 -7.46 -5.43 12.91
N LEU A 63 -8.06 -6.37 12.18
CA LEU A 63 -8.79 -7.50 12.77
C LEU A 63 -7.91 -8.74 12.99
N GLY A 64 -6.95 -8.99 12.09
CA GLY A 64 -6.17 -10.23 12.09
C GLY A 64 -4.80 -10.11 12.78
N VAL A 65 -4.01 -9.11 12.43
CA VAL A 65 -2.64 -8.98 12.96
C VAL A 65 -2.63 -8.59 14.43
N ALA A 66 -3.63 -7.84 14.90
CA ALA A 66 -3.79 -7.56 16.32
C ALA A 66 -3.81 -8.84 17.18
N ILE A 67 -4.38 -9.93 16.67
CA ILE A 67 -4.43 -11.23 17.35
C ILE A 67 -3.05 -11.90 17.39
N ILE A 68 -2.31 -11.88 16.29
CA ILE A 68 -0.96 -12.48 16.19
C ILE A 68 0.00 -11.75 17.11
N PHE A 69 -0.07 -10.42 17.13
CA PHE A 69 0.74 -9.56 17.98
C PHE A 69 0.56 -9.88 19.47
N GLN A 70 -0.69 -10.14 19.89
CA GLN A 70 -1.01 -10.45 21.29
C GLN A 70 -0.66 -11.89 21.69
N LYS A 71 -0.65 -12.85 20.75
CA LYS A 71 -0.51 -14.27 21.07
C LYS A 71 0.92 -14.81 20.95
N SER A 72 1.77 -14.23 20.10
CA SER A 72 3.12 -14.76 19.87
C SER A 72 4.09 -13.69 19.35
N LEU A 73 4.94 -13.20 20.23
CA LEU A 73 6.04 -12.30 19.87
C LEU A 73 7.00 -12.93 18.85
N LEU A 74 7.22 -14.25 18.94
CA LEU A 74 8.08 -14.98 18.01
C LEU A 74 7.47 -14.99 16.60
N ALA A 75 6.19 -15.33 16.49
CA ALA A 75 5.50 -15.33 15.19
C ALA A 75 5.50 -13.94 14.54
N PHE A 76 5.27 -12.90 15.34
CA PHE A 76 5.34 -11.52 14.86
C PHE A 76 6.76 -11.13 14.40
N THR A 77 7.79 -11.52 15.15
CA THR A 77 9.19 -11.25 14.77
C THR A 77 9.57 -11.94 13.46
N ILE A 78 9.16 -13.20 13.29
CA ILE A 78 9.38 -13.94 12.04
C ILE A 78 8.68 -13.24 10.87
N LEU A 79 7.40 -12.88 11.04
CA LEU A 79 6.62 -12.17 10.01
C LEU A 79 7.31 -10.86 9.60
N LYS A 80 7.78 -10.09 10.57
CA LYS A 80 8.49 -8.82 10.36
C LYS A 80 9.79 -9.02 9.57
N LEU A 81 10.62 -9.98 9.96
CA LEU A 81 11.89 -10.24 9.28
C LEU A 81 11.69 -10.78 7.86
N CYS A 82 10.76 -11.71 7.66
CA CYS A 82 10.42 -12.21 6.34
C CYS A 82 9.85 -11.11 5.44
N GLY A 83 8.97 -10.25 5.97
CA GLY A 83 8.42 -9.13 5.25
C GLY A 83 9.50 -8.11 4.85
N ALA A 84 10.39 -7.76 5.77
CA ALA A 84 11.51 -6.85 5.48
C ALA A 84 12.44 -7.43 4.40
N ALA A 85 12.81 -8.71 4.49
CA ALA A 85 13.63 -9.39 3.50
C ALA A 85 12.97 -9.39 2.12
N TYR A 86 11.66 -9.64 2.06
CA TYR A 86 10.90 -9.62 0.80
C TYR A 86 10.82 -8.21 0.20
N LEU A 87 10.57 -7.18 1.01
CA LEU A 87 10.55 -5.79 0.52
C LEU A 87 11.91 -5.37 -0.01
N LEU A 88 13.01 -5.77 0.64
CA LEU A 88 14.38 -5.55 0.16
C LEU A 88 14.65 -6.29 -1.15
N TYR A 89 14.18 -7.55 -1.27
CA TYR A 89 14.27 -8.31 -2.50
C TYR A 89 13.54 -7.61 -3.66
N MET A 90 12.33 -7.12 -3.44
CA MET A 90 11.59 -6.36 -4.44
C MET A 90 12.27 -5.04 -4.81
N ALA A 91 12.79 -4.31 -3.82
CA ALA A 91 13.53 -3.08 -4.06
C ALA A 91 14.79 -3.33 -4.91
N TRP A 92 15.50 -4.42 -4.64
CA TRP A 92 16.65 -4.84 -5.43
C TRP A 92 16.28 -5.22 -6.86
N GLY A 93 15.17 -5.94 -7.04
CA GLY A 93 14.62 -6.26 -8.36
C GLY A 93 14.24 -5.01 -9.14
N ALA A 94 13.57 -4.06 -8.51
CA ALA A 94 13.20 -2.78 -9.11
C ALA A 94 14.43 -1.94 -9.51
N PHE A 95 15.48 -1.95 -8.69
CA PHE A 95 16.73 -1.24 -8.99
C PHE A 95 17.49 -1.86 -10.19
N ARG A 96 17.37 -3.19 -10.38
CA ARG A 96 17.99 -3.90 -11.51
C ARG A 96 17.14 -3.89 -12.78
N ALA A 97 15.83 -3.67 -12.68
CA ALA A 97 14.95 -3.56 -13.82
C ALA A 97 15.32 -2.28 -14.58
N GLY A 98 15.88 -2.42 -15.77
CA GLY A 98 16.06 -1.32 -16.71
C GLY A 98 14.72 -0.74 -17.14
N ALA A 99 14.73 0.37 -17.88
CA ALA A 99 13.53 0.97 -18.45
C ALA A 99 12.85 -0.04 -19.40
N GLU A 100 11.76 -0.68 -18.95
CA GLU A 100 10.91 -1.47 -19.83
C GLU A 100 10.21 -0.54 -20.83
N LYS A 101 10.30 -0.88 -22.10
CA LYS A 101 9.52 -0.21 -23.14
C LYS A 101 8.05 -0.55 -22.92
N ILE A 102 7.27 0.44 -22.51
CA ILE A 102 5.82 0.32 -22.45
C ILE A 102 5.33 0.33 -23.92
N GLU A 103 5.06 -0.84 -24.48
CA GLU A 103 4.38 -0.91 -25.77
C GLU A 103 2.94 -0.45 -25.59
N ALA A 104 2.64 0.68 -26.22
CA ALA A 104 1.30 1.25 -26.22
C ALA A 104 0.38 0.43 -27.15
N VAL A 105 -0.13 -0.68 -26.66
CA VAL A 105 -1.22 -1.38 -27.33
C VAL A 105 -2.47 -0.51 -27.20
N ARG A 106 -2.88 0.10 -28.30
CA ARG A 106 -4.19 0.79 -28.40
C ARG A 106 -5.28 -0.24 -28.14
N SER A 107 -5.70 -0.35 -26.92
CA SER A 107 -6.79 -1.23 -26.51
C SER A 107 -8.14 -0.47 -26.59
N ALA A 108 -9.21 -1.22 -26.85
CA ALA A 108 -10.58 -0.78 -26.89
C ALA A 108 -10.95 0.15 -25.71
N GLU A 109 -11.97 0.99 -25.86
CA GLU A 109 -12.47 1.84 -24.80
C GLU A 109 -12.80 1.02 -23.55
N VAL A 110 -12.12 1.33 -22.45
CA VAL A 110 -12.35 0.68 -21.16
C VAL A 110 -13.16 1.64 -20.28
N SER A 111 -14.28 1.17 -19.76
CA SER A 111 -15.13 2.00 -18.90
C SER A 111 -14.40 2.39 -17.61
N ARG A 112 -14.74 3.56 -17.06
CA ARG A 112 -14.20 4.05 -15.78
C ARG A 112 -14.41 3.05 -14.63
N LEU A 113 -15.56 2.39 -14.59
CA LEU A 113 -15.88 1.36 -13.61
C LEU A 113 -14.95 0.15 -13.73
N THR A 114 -14.60 -0.24 -14.95
CA THR A 114 -13.64 -1.34 -15.18
C THR A 114 -12.25 -0.96 -14.68
N LEU A 115 -11.78 0.27 -14.92
CA LEU A 115 -10.50 0.76 -14.41
C LEU A 115 -10.47 0.77 -12.87
N TYR A 116 -11.53 1.25 -12.25
CA TYR A 116 -11.68 1.24 -10.78
C TYR A 116 -11.61 -0.19 -10.22
N ARG A 117 -12.40 -1.12 -10.79
CA ARG A 117 -12.39 -2.54 -10.35
C ARG A 117 -11.02 -3.19 -10.54
N ARG A 118 -10.34 -2.90 -11.65
CA ARG A 118 -8.96 -3.38 -11.88
C ARG A 118 -7.99 -2.83 -10.84
N GLY A 119 -8.14 -1.56 -10.45
CA GLY A 119 -7.37 -0.96 -9.36
C GLY A 119 -7.56 -1.72 -8.04
N ILE A 120 -8.80 -2.05 -7.66
CA ILE A 120 -9.09 -2.84 -6.45
C ILE A 120 -8.38 -4.19 -6.50
N ILE A 121 -8.60 -4.94 -7.58
CA ILE A 121 -8.03 -6.29 -7.73
C ILE A 121 -6.51 -6.22 -7.68
N MET A 122 -5.91 -5.29 -8.43
CA MET A 122 -4.46 -5.12 -8.48
C MET A 122 -3.87 -4.83 -7.11
N ASN A 123 -4.48 -3.93 -6.34
CA ASN A 123 -4.00 -3.60 -5.00
C ASN A 123 -4.09 -4.79 -4.05
N ILE A 124 -5.24 -5.49 -4.03
CA ILE A 124 -5.44 -6.67 -3.16
C ILE A 124 -4.45 -7.79 -3.50
N THR A 125 -4.14 -7.98 -4.78
CA THR A 125 -3.22 -9.01 -5.24
C THR A 125 -1.76 -8.56 -5.27
N ASN A 126 -1.48 -7.28 -4.98
CA ASN A 126 -0.12 -6.74 -4.99
C ASN A 126 0.67 -7.23 -3.76
N PRO A 127 1.68 -8.11 -3.94
CA PRO A 127 2.44 -8.62 -2.81
C PRO A 127 3.23 -7.54 -2.07
N LYS A 128 3.64 -6.46 -2.76
CA LYS A 128 4.33 -5.32 -2.14
C LYS A 128 3.45 -4.67 -1.08
N VAL A 129 2.20 -4.39 -1.42
CA VAL A 129 1.23 -3.76 -0.51
C VAL A 129 0.84 -4.72 0.61
N SER A 130 0.51 -5.97 0.26
CA SER A 130 0.13 -6.99 1.25
C SER A 130 1.17 -7.18 2.32
N ILE A 131 2.44 -7.32 1.94
CA ILE A 131 3.54 -7.53 2.89
C ILE A 131 3.83 -6.26 3.70
N PHE A 132 3.78 -5.09 3.07
CA PHE A 132 3.90 -3.83 3.80
C PHE A 132 2.84 -3.73 4.90
N PHE A 133 1.58 -4.00 4.58
CA PHE A 133 0.50 -3.94 5.56
C PHE A 133 0.62 -5.02 6.64
N LEU A 134 1.01 -6.24 6.29
CA LEU A 134 1.10 -7.35 7.25
C LEU A 134 2.33 -7.27 8.15
N ALA A 135 3.49 -6.90 7.62
CA ALA A 135 4.76 -6.99 8.33
C ALA A 135 5.31 -5.64 8.80
N PHE A 136 5.04 -4.55 8.07
CA PHE A 136 5.63 -3.25 8.36
C PHE A 136 4.68 -2.34 9.13
N LEU A 137 3.44 -2.20 8.71
CA LEU A 137 2.47 -1.31 9.35
C LEU A 137 2.27 -1.59 10.86
N PRO A 138 2.24 -2.86 11.34
CA PRO A 138 2.11 -3.13 12.78
C PRO A 138 3.26 -2.61 13.65
N GLN A 139 4.39 -2.27 13.07
CA GLN A 139 5.54 -1.72 13.82
C GLN A 139 5.32 -0.29 14.29
N PHE A 140 4.28 0.38 13.78
CA PHE A 140 3.93 1.77 14.10
C PHE A 140 2.79 1.89 15.12
N VAL A 141 2.25 0.77 15.59
CA VAL A 141 1.22 0.78 16.64
C VAL A 141 1.82 0.51 18.00
N ASP A 142 1.26 1.14 19.02
CA ASP A 142 1.66 0.97 20.41
C ASP A 142 0.55 0.26 21.19
N PRO A 143 0.73 -1.02 21.57
CA PRO A 143 -0.27 -1.76 22.34
C PRO A 143 -0.57 -1.14 23.70
N ALA A 144 0.40 -0.44 24.31
CA ALA A 144 0.21 0.20 25.61
C ALA A 144 -0.80 1.36 25.57
N ARG A 145 -1.00 1.97 24.39
CA ARG A 145 -2.01 3.02 24.18
C ARG A 145 -3.42 2.48 24.03
N GLY A 146 -3.58 1.15 23.85
CA GLY A 146 -4.88 0.52 23.58
C GLY A 146 -5.45 0.87 22.20
N HIS A 147 -6.69 0.44 21.94
CA HIS A 147 -7.42 0.76 20.71
C HIS A 147 -6.64 0.45 19.41
N LEU A 148 -5.96 -0.70 19.34
CA LEU A 148 -5.15 -1.12 18.19
C LEU A 148 -5.87 -0.96 16.84
N PRO A 149 -7.15 -1.38 16.67
CA PRO A 149 -7.85 -1.21 15.41
C PRO A 149 -7.90 0.25 14.95
N TRP A 150 -8.09 1.18 15.89
CA TRP A 150 -8.11 2.61 15.59
C TRP A 150 -6.74 3.13 15.11
N GLN A 151 -5.66 2.69 15.76
CA GLN A 151 -4.31 3.05 15.32
C GLN A 151 -4.02 2.53 13.90
N PHE A 152 -4.42 1.29 13.59
CA PHE A 152 -4.31 0.74 12.23
C PHE A 152 -5.12 1.54 11.21
N MET A 153 -6.33 1.97 11.55
CA MET A 153 -7.15 2.79 10.66
C MET A 153 -6.49 4.15 10.38
N GLN A 154 -5.92 4.81 11.38
CA GLN A 154 -5.19 6.08 11.18
C GLN A 154 -4.01 5.89 10.23
N LEU A 155 -3.20 4.85 10.42
CA LEU A 155 -2.07 4.52 9.52
C LEU A 155 -2.57 4.20 8.11
N GLY A 156 -3.64 3.45 7.97
CA GLY A 156 -4.26 3.17 6.68
C GLY A 156 -4.69 4.44 5.94
N VAL A 157 -5.28 5.41 6.66
CA VAL A 157 -5.65 6.72 6.09
C VAL A 157 -4.41 7.49 5.64
N VAL A 158 -3.35 7.51 6.44
CA VAL A 158 -2.07 8.16 6.05
C VAL A 158 -1.52 7.54 4.77
N PHE A 159 -1.56 6.20 4.65
CA PHE A 159 -1.11 5.52 3.45
C PHE A 159 -2.00 5.83 2.23
N MET A 160 -3.32 5.88 2.40
CA MET A 160 -4.25 6.27 1.32
C MET A 160 -3.98 7.70 0.83
N ILE A 161 -3.74 8.64 1.75
CA ILE A 161 -3.37 10.02 1.40
C ILE A 161 -2.05 10.03 0.60
N SER A 162 -1.05 9.28 1.03
CA SER A 162 0.23 9.13 0.31
C SER A 162 0.01 8.57 -1.10
N THR A 163 -0.86 7.57 -1.24
CA THR A 163 -1.23 6.99 -2.53
C THR A 163 -1.91 8.01 -3.45
N LEU A 164 -2.86 8.79 -2.91
CA LEU A 164 -3.55 9.85 -3.66
C LEU A 164 -2.59 10.97 -4.10
N ILE A 165 -1.64 11.34 -3.25
CA ILE A 165 -0.63 12.37 -3.60
C ILE A 165 0.27 11.86 -4.73
N ILE A 166 0.80 10.65 -4.63
CA ILE A 166 1.81 10.15 -5.59
C ILE A 166 1.17 9.71 -6.91
N PHE A 167 -0.01 9.10 -6.88
CA PHE A 167 -0.66 8.55 -8.09
C PHE A 167 -1.75 9.46 -8.66
N GLY A 168 -2.17 10.50 -7.93
CA GLY A 168 -3.15 11.48 -8.38
C GLY A 168 -2.52 12.75 -8.97
N ALA A 169 -1.21 12.93 -8.81
CA ALA A 169 -0.44 14.02 -9.43
C ALA A 169 -0.03 13.65 -10.86
#